data_b45271b64bfab25be7d056a0317f0109
#
_entry.id   b45271b64bfab25be7d056a0317f0109
#
_cell.length_a   1.000
_cell.length_b   1.000
_cell.length_c   1.000
_cell.angle_alpha   90.00
_cell.angle_beta   90.00
_cell.angle_gamma   90.00
#
_symmetry.space_group_name_H-M   'P 1'
#
loop_
_entity.id
_entity.type
_entity.pdbx_description
1 polymer ?
#
loop_
_entity_poly.entity_id
_entity_poly.type
_entity_poly.pdbx_seq_one_letter_code
_entity_poly.pdbx_strand_id
1 'polypeptide(L)'
;MFEQELFAGWGDMDFNSHMKNTAYLDKSADVRMLYFAQEGFPMTEFARLRIGPVVMKDEIEYFRELHLLERMNVRMKLVGLSNDGSRMVLRNEFFRGSTLAARVTSTAGWLDLLSRKLTVPPESLLRVLDKLDKSEDFAVVPTSVR
;
A
#
# COMPACT_ATOMS: atom_id res chain seq x y z
N MET A 1 9.02 -6.52 10.18
CA MET A 1 7.60 -6.16 9.93
C MET A 1 7.48 -4.64 9.88
N PHE A 2 6.92 -4.12 8.80
CA PHE A 2 6.66 -2.68 8.69
C PHE A 2 5.29 -2.34 9.26
N GLU A 3 5.24 -1.39 10.17
CA GLU A 3 4.04 -0.98 10.87
C GLU A 3 4.10 0.52 11.14
N GLN A 4 2.97 1.20 11.00
CA GLN A 4 2.86 2.65 11.23
C GLN A 4 1.64 2.91 12.11
N GLU A 5 1.83 3.70 13.17
CA GLU A 5 0.71 4.16 13.99
C GLU A 5 0.06 5.38 13.33
N LEU A 6 -1.26 5.33 13.18
CA LEU A 6 -2.10 6.40 12.69
C LEU A 6 -3.29 6.59 13.64
N PHE A 7 -4.13 7.56 13.35
CA PHE A 7 -5.39 7.75 14.09
C PHE A 7 -6.49 8.23 13.14
N ALA A 8 -7.74 8.00 13.52
CA ALA A 8 -8.89 8.50 12.79
C ALA A 8 -9.14 9.95 13.17
N GLY A 9 -8.87 10.87 12.24
CA GLY A 9 -9.09 12.30 12.44
C GLY A 9 -10.48 12.74 12.02
N TRP A 10 -10.81 14.01 12.29
CA TRP A 10 -12.14 14.55 11.97
C TRP A 10 -12.48 14.40 10.48
N GLY A 11 -11.54 14.68 9.59
CA GLY A 11 -11.76 14.56 8.16
C GLY A 11 -11.93 13.14 7.64
N ASP A 12 -11.62 12.13 8.47
CA ASP A 12 -11.72 10.71 8.10
C ASP A 12 -13.09 10.11 8.40
N MET A 13 -13.97 10.86 9.04
CA MET A 13 -15.25 10.34 9.55
C MET A 13 -16.37 10.49 8.54
N ASP A 14 -17.33 9.59 8.60
CA ASP A 14 -18.60 9.74 7.91
C ASP A 14 -19.73 10.06 8.89
N PHE A 15 -20.95 10.24 8.38
CA PHE A 15 -22.08 10.59 9.24
C PHE A 15 -22.69 9.38 9.98
N ASN A 16 -22.11 8.18 9.79
CA ASN A 16 -22.41 6.99 10.60
C ASN A 16 -21.54 6.91 11.86
N SER A 17 -20.74 7.93 12.12
CA SER A 17 -19.86 8.05 13.30
C SER A 17 -18.70 7.05 13.32
N HIS A 18 -18.26 6.60 12.16
CA HIS A 18 -17.05 5.78 12.04
C HIS A 18 -16.20 6.21 10.86
N MET A 19 -14.97 5.68 10.80
CA MET A 19 -14.05 6.01 9.71
C MET A 19 -14.63 5.58 8.37
N LYS A 20 -14.63 6.51 7.42
CA LYS A 20 -15.24 6.31 6.10
C LYS A 20 -14.36 5.45 5.18
N ASN A 21 -15.00 4.82 4.21
CA ASN A 21 -14.33 3.92 3.26
C ASN A 21 -13.13 4.57 2.55
N THR A 22 -13.24 5.81 2.11
CA THR A 22 -12.14 6.50 1.41
C THR A 22 -10.93 6.76 2.30
N ALA A 23 -11.13 6.89 3.62
CA ALA A 23 -10.03 7.10 4.57
C ALA A 23 -9.10 5.89 4.64
N TYR A 24 -9.61 4.68 4.49
CA TYR A 24 -8.79 3.47 4.45
C TYR A 24 -7.85 3.47 3.24
N LEU A 25 -8.33 3.94 2.09
CA LEU A 25 -7.52 4.05 0.88
C LEU A 25 -6.43 5.11 1.05
N ASP A 26 -6.78 6.28 1.55
CA ASP A 26 -5.84 7.38 1.77
C ASP A 26 -4.74 6.97 2.76
N LYS A 27 -5.12 6.36 3.88
CA LYS A 27 -4.16 5.93 4.89
C LYS A 27 -3.28 4.78 4.40
N SER A 28 -3.81 3.88 3.60
CA SER A 28 -3.02 2.83 2.96
C SER A 28 -1.95 3.43 2.04
N ALA A 29 -2.31 4.44 1.27
CA ALA A 29 -1.36 5.15 0.41
C ALA A 29 -0.27 5.83 1.23
N ASP A 30 -0.65 6.51 2.32
CA ASP A 30 0.32 7.16 3.21
C ASP A 30 1.33 6.15 3.78
N VAL A 31 0.85 5.01 4.26
CA VAL A 31 1.71 3.97 4.84
C VAL A 31 2.67 3.42 3.78
N ARG A 32 2.21 3.21 2.56
CA ARG A 32 3.05 2.76 1.45
C ARG A 32 4.15 3.76 1.14
N MET A 33 3.80 5.04 1.07
CA MET A 33 4.77 6.10 0.77
C MET A 33 5.78 6.26 1.89
N LEU A 34 5.36 6.11 3.15
CA LEU A 34 6.26 6.09 4.30
C LEU A 34 7.26 4.94 4.22
N TYR A 35 6.80 3.76 3.81
CA TYR A 35 7.68 2.61 3.62
C TYR A 35 8.72 2.87 2.53
N PHE A 36 8.29 3.32 1.37
CA PHE A 36 9.21 3.61 0.27
C PHE A 36 10.21 4.69 0.66
N ALA A 37 9.77 5.75 1.33
CA ALA A 37 10.67 6.82 1.78
C ALA A 37 11.72 6.30 2.77
N GLN A 38 11.30 5.47 3.72
CA GLN A 38 12.20 4.86 4.69
C GLN A 38 13.27 3.99 4.00
N GLU A 39 12.91 3.34 2.89
CA GLU A 39 13.79 2.43 2.16
C GLU A 39 14.55 3.11 1.02
N GLY A 40 14.65 4.42 1.03
CA GLY A 40 15.44 5.17 0.08
C GLY A 40 14.71 5.66 -1.17
N PHE A 41 13.38 5.56 -1.19
CA PHE A 41 12.55 6.01 -2.31
C PHE A 41 11.53 7.06 -1.87
N PRO A 42 11.97 8.25 -1.41
CA PRO A 42 11.05 9.36 -1.21
C PRO A 42 10.55 9.90 -2.55
N MET A 43 9.56 10.78 -2.52
CA MET A 43 8.95 11.36 -3.73
C MET A 43 10.00 11.96 -4.67
N THR A 44 11.06 12.58 -4.13
CA THR A 44 12.14 13.15 -4.94
C THR A 44 12.89 12.10 -5.74
N GLU A 45 13.07 10.90 -5.21
CA GLU A 45 13.72 9.80 -5.90
C GLU A 45 12.82 9.25 -7.02
N PHE A 46 11.54 9.09 -6.77
CA PHE A 46 10.58 8.71 -7.83
C PHE A 46 10.55 9.74 -8.95
N ALA A 47 10.56 11.03 -8.59
CA ALA A 47 10.60 12.12 -9.57
C ALA A 47 11.88 12.07 -10.42
N ARG A 48 13.03 11.80 -9.77
CA ARG A 48 14.32 11.67 -10.47
C ARG A 48 14.30 10.51 -11.47
N LEU A 49 13.74 9.39 -11.09
CA LEU A 49 13.63 8.20 -11.94
C LEU A 49 12.49 8.31 -12.96
N ARG A 50 11.60 9.30 -12.82
CA ARG A 50 10.42 9.48 -13.65
C ARG A 50 9.54 8.24 -13.69
N ILE A 51 9.35 7.64 -12.52
CA ILE A 51 8.50 6.47 -12.33
C ILE A 51 7.60 6.72 -11.12
N GLY A 52 6.39 6.19 -11.16
CA GLY A 52 5.46 6.29 -10.05
C GLY A 52 4.61 5.04 -9.89
N PRO A 53 4.19 4.73 -8.68
CA PRO A 53 3.26 3.64 -8.47
C PRO A 53 1.87 4.02 -8.99
N VAL A 54 1.18 3.07 -9.59
CA VAL A 54 -0.20 3.24 -10.04
C VAL A 54 -1.03 2.06 -9.56
N VAL A 55 -2.11 2.36 -8.84
CA VAL A 55 -3.05 1.35 -8.37
C VAL A 55 -4.00 0.99 -9.50
N MET A 56 -4.15 -0.29 -9.77
CA MET A 56 -5.04 -0.82 -10.79
C MET A 56 -6.32 -1.40 -10.20
N LYS A 57 -6.26 -1.86 -8.95
CA LYS A 57 -7.39 -2.48 -8.27
C LYS A 57 -7.21 -2.37 -6.76
N ASP A 58 -8.27 -2.00 -6.06
CA ASP A 58 -8.33 -2.02 -4.61
C ASP A 58 -9.45 -2.95 -4.15
N GLU A 59 -9.17 -3.75 -3.14
CA GLU A 59 -10.17 -4.53 -2.42
C GLU A 59 -10.09 -4.16 -0.95
N ILE A 60 -11.22 -3.77 -0.36
CA ILE A 60 -11.30 -3.42 1.05
C ILE A 60 -12.24 -4.39 1.73
N GLU A 61 -11.79 -4.91 2.87
CA GLU A 61 -12.61 -5.74 3.75
C GLU A 61 -12.74 -5.08 5.10
N TYR A 62 -13.96 -4.99 5.61
CA TYR A 62 -14.26 -4.32 6.87
C TYR A 62 -14.73 -5.36 7.89
N PHE A 63 -14.07 -5.39 9.05
CA PHE A 63 -14.37 -6.37 10.09
C PHE A 63 -14.87 -5.71 11.38
N ARG A 64 -14.33 -4.52 11.71
CA ARG A 64 -14.70 -3.73 12.88
C ARG A 64 -14.65 -2.26 12.54
N GLU A 65 -15.42 -1.46 13.24
CA GLU A 65 -15.45 -0.01 13.08
C GLU A 65 -14.23 0.63 13.75
N LEU A 66 -13.77 1.73 13.18
CA LEU A 66 -12.80 2.65 13.80
C LEU A 66 -13.50 3.98 14.03
N HIS A 67 -13.34 4.54 15.22
CA HIS A 67 -14.02 5.73 15.66
C HIS A 67 -13.09 6.94 15.76
N LEU A 68 -13.67 8.14 15.85
CA LEU A 68 -12.93 9.39 15.95
C LEU A 68 -11.88 9.31 17.06
N LEU A 69 -10.65 9.69 16.71
CA LEU A 69 -9.47 9.74 17.56
C LEU A 69 -8.95 8.37 18.02
N GLU A 70 -9.56 7.28 17.60
CA GLU A 70 -8.97 5.97 17.86
C GLU A 70 -7.64 5.81 17.12
N ARG A 71 -6.67 5.25 17.82
CA ARG A 71 -5.37 4.91 17.22
C ARG A 71 -5.44 3.55 16.57
N MET A 72 -4.68 3.40 15.49
CA MET A 72 -4.58 2.16 14.76
C MET A 72 -3.13 1.91 14.36
N ASN A 73 -2.73 0.66 14.34
CA ASN A 73 -1.47 0.24 13.75
C ASN A 73 -1.74 -0.36 12.39
N VAL A 74 -1.09 0.18 11.37
CA VAL A 74 -1.28 -0.27 9.98
C VAL A 74 -0.03 -1.01 9.55
N ARG A 75 -0.17 -2.30 9.32
CA ARG A 75 0.91 -3.17 8.82
C ARG A 75 0.86 -3.25 7.31
N MET A 76 2.00 -3.54 6.70
CA MET A 76 2.08 -3.73 5.27
C MET A 76 2.77 -5.05 4.94
N LYS A 77 2.17 -5.82 4.03
CA LYS A 77 2.69 -7.10 3.56
C LYS A 77 2.66 -7.16 2.05
N LEU A 78 3.55 -7.97 1.51
CA LEU A 78 3.57 -8.28 0.09
C LEU A 78 2.76 -9.56 -0.14
N VAL A 79 1.71 -9.45 -0.96
CA VAL A 79 0.79 -10.57 -1.26
C VAL A 79 1.11 -11.19 -2.60
N GLY A 80 1.66 -10.43 -3.50
CA GLY A 80 2.05 -10.90 -4.82
C GLY A 80 3.11 -10.01 -5.45
N LEU A 81 3.93 -10.61 -6.29
CA LEU A 81 4.97 -9.90 -7.02
C LEU A 81 5.25 -10.66 -8.31
N SER A 82 5.30 -9.97 -9.43
CA SER A 82 5.75 -10.56 -10.68
C SER A 82 7.28 -10.74 -10.66
N ASN A 83 7.79 -11.66 -11.46
CA ASN A 83 9.23 -11.94 -11.51
C ASN A 83 10.06 -10.71 -11.89
N ASP A 84 9.50 -9.85 -12.74
CA ASP A 84 10.16 -8.61 -13.17
C ASP A 84 9.85 -7.41 -12.24
N GLY A 85 9.01 -7.60 -11.22
CA GLY A 85 8.63 -6.54 -10.29
C GLY A 85 7.62 -5.54 -10.83
N SER A 86 7.14 -5.71 -12.06
CA SER A 86 6.23 -4.74 -12.69
C SER A 86 4.83 -4.74 -12.09
N ARG A 87 4.41 -5.86 -11.53
CA ARG A 87 3.13 -5.98 -10.82
C ARG A 87 3.37 -6.37 -9.37
N MET A 88 2.77 -5.63 -8.47
CA MET A 88 2.82 -5.90 -7.03
C MET A 88 1.42 -5.96 -6.45
N VAL A 89 1.22 -6.81 -5.46
CA VAL A 89 0.00 -6.83 -4.66
C VAL A 89 0.39 -6.57 -3.22
N LEU A 90 -0.04 -5.44 -2.69
CA LEU A 90 0.26 -4.99 -1.34
C LEU A 90 -0.98 -5.08 -0.49
N ARG A 91 -0.80 -5.45 0.78
CA ARG A 91 -1.90 -5.50 1.74
C ARG A 91 -1.57 -4.64 2.94
N ASN A 92 -2.49 -3.75 3.29
CA ASN A 92 -2.43 -2.97 4.51
C ASN A 92 -3.48 -3.52 5.49
N GLU A 93 -3.03 -3.86 6.68
CA GLU A 93 -3.87 -4.41 7.74
C GLU A 93 -4.01 -3.38 8.85
N PHE A 94 -5.24 -2.99 9.15
CA PHE A 94 -5.57 -1.95 10.14
C PHE A 94 -5.95 -2.60 11.44
N PHE A 95 -5.10 -2.47 12.45
CA PHE A 95 -5.31 -3.07 13.77
C PHE A 95 -5.69 -2.02 14.82
N ARG A 96 -6.75 -2.29 15.55
CA ARG A 96 -7.05 -1.58 16.79
C ARG A 96 -6.62 -2.50 17.93
N GLY A 97 -5.47 -2.22 18.54
CA GLY A 97 -4.85 -3.16 19.46
C GLY A 97 -4.50 -4.47 18.75
N SER A 98 -5.03 -5.58 19.24
CA SER A 98 -4.83 -6.90 18.62
C SER A 98 -5.95 -7.28 17.63
N THR A 99 -6.95 -6.42 17.46
CA THR A 99 -8.13 -6.72 16.63
C THR A 99 -7.95 -6.17 15.23
N LEU A 100 -8.05 -7.03 14.22
CA LEU A 100 -8.04 -6.61 12.83
C LEU A 100 -9.37 -5.91 12.51
N ALA A 101 -9.30 -4.61 12.22
CA ALA A 101 -10.47 -3.80 11.93
C ALA A 101 -10.82 -3.81 10.44
N ALA A 102 -9.81 -3.73 9.59
CA ALA A 102 -9.98 -3.72 8.14
C ALA A 102 -8.69 -4.10 7.45
N ARG A 103 -8.79 -4.47 6.18
CA ARG A 103 -7.60 -4.63 5.34
C ARG A 103 -7.86 -4.14 3.93
N VAL A 104 -6.85 -3.56 3.34
CA VAL A 104 -6.86 -3.06 1.96
C VAL A 104 -5.82 -3.85 1.18
N THR A 105 -6.26 -4.56 0.15
CA THR A 105 -5.38 -5.28 -0.76
C THR A 105 -5.42 -4.59 -2.11
N SER A 106 -4.27 -4.13 -2.58
CA SER A 106 -4.16 -3.34 -3.81
C SER A 106 -3.23 -4.01 -4.79
N THR A 107 -3.71 -4.16 -6.02
CA THR A 107 -2.89 -4.55 -7.16
C THR A 107 -2.39 -3.29 -7.82
N ALA A 108 -1.08 -3.18 -7.98
CA ALA A 108 -0.45 -1.97 -8.49
C ALA A 108 0.67 -2.31 -9.47
N GLY A 109 1.06 -1.30 -10.22
CA GLY A 109 2.18 -1.38 -11.14
C GLY A 109 3.01 -0.12 -11.06
N TRP A 110 3.99 -0.02 -11.95
CA TRP A 110 4.86 1.12 -12.07
C TRP A 110 4.60 1.81 -13.41
N LEU A 111 4.36 3.12 -13.33
CA LEU A 111 4.09 3.93 -14.51
C LEU A 111 5.34 4.71 -14.88
N ASP A 112 5.77 4.58 -16.13
CA ASP A 112 6.76 5.48 -16.71
C ASP A 112 6.06 6.81 -16.97
N LEU A 113 6.53 7.86 -16.29
CA LEU A 113 5.85 9.17 -16.33
C LEU A 113 6.06 9.92 -17.65
N LEU A 114 7.03 9.50 -18.47
CA LEU A 114 7.22 10.06 -19.81
C LEU A 114 6.36 9.36 -20.85
N SER A 115 6.51 8.04 -20.97
CA SER A 115 5.79 7.25 -21.96
C SER A 115 4.33 7.00 -21.58
N ARG A 116 3.99 7.16 -20.29
CA ARG A 116 2.67 6.86 -19.72
C ARG A 116 2.27 5.40 -19.90
N LYS A 117 3.25 4.52 -19.85
CA LYS A 117 3.06 3.07 -19.96
C LYS A 117 3.56 2.38 -18.69
N LEU A 118 3.00 1.21 -18.42
CA LEU A 118 3.49 0.36 -17.34
C LEU A 118 4.90 -0.12 -17.68
N THR A 119 5.76 -0.16 -16.67
CA THR A 119 7.19 -0.44 -16.86
C THR A 119 7.71 -1.35 -15.74
N VAL A 120 8.87 -1.93 -15.98
CA VAL A 120 9.60 -2.68 -14.97
C VAL A 120 10.34 -1.68 -14.07
N PRO A 121 10.24 -1.81 -12.74
CA PRO A 121 10.98 -0.93 -11.84
C PRO A 121 12.48 -1.24 -11.87
N PRO A 122 13.33 -0.27 -11.48
CA PRO A 122 14.75 -0.57 -11.32
C PRO A 122 14.96 -1.63 -10.24
N GLU A 123 16.06 -2.37 -10.35
CA GLU A 123 16.35 -3.47 -9.43
C GLU A 123 16.40 -3.04 -7.97
N SER A 124 16.88 -1.83 -7.69
CA SER A 124 16.92 -1.29 -6.34
C SER A 124 15.51 -1.18 -5.72
N LEU A 125 14.51 -0.83 -6.52
CA LEU A 125 13.12 -0.74 -6.07
C LEU A 125 12.51 -2.15 -5.91
N LEU A 126 12.86 -3.07 -6.80
CA LEU A 126 12.43 -4.46 -6.67
C LEU A 126 12.94 -5.07 -5.34
N ARG A 127 14.18 -4.77 -4.95
CA ARG A 127 14.73 -5.21 -3.67
C ARG A 127 13.96 -4.64 -2.48
N VAL A 128 13.51 -3.39 -2.57
CA VAL A 128 12.70 -2.76 -1.52
C VAL A 128 11.37 -3.51 -1.33
N LEU A 129 10.73 -3.90 -2.43
CA LEU A 129 9.51 -4.70 -2.37
C LEU A 129 9.78 -6.09 -1.76
N ASP A 130 10.87 -6.72 -2.16
CA ASP A 130 11.20 -8.06 -1.71
C ASP A 130 11.57 -8.12 -0.22
N LYS A 131 11.91 -7.01 0.40
CA LYS A 131 12.17 -6.91 1.84
C LYS A 131 10.90 -6.97 2.70
N LEU A 132 9.75 -6.70 2.12
CA LEU A 132 8.48 -6.78 2.87
C LEU A 132 8.21 -8.21 3.30
N ASP A 133 7.58 -8.36 4.48
CA ASP A 133 7.06 -9.65 4.90
C ASP A 133 6.02 -10.13 3.89
N LYS A 134 6.12 -11.38 3.51
CA LYS A 134 5.17 -12.00 2.60
C LYS A 134 3.97 -12.52 3.37
N SER A 135 2.78 -12.36 2.80
CA SER A 135 1.56 -12.93 3.36
C SER A 135 1.58 -14.46 3.22
N GLU A 136 0.74 -15.16 3.99
CA GLU A 136 0.62 -16.61 3.89
C GLU A 136 0.16 -17.06 2.51
N ASP A 137 -0.67 -16.24 1.86
CA ASP A 137 -1.20 -16.50 0.51
C ASP A 137 -0.35 -15.85 -0.59
N PHE A 138 0.90 -15.49 -0.30
CA PHE A 138 1.79 -14.89 -1.29
C PHE A 138 1.91 -15.78 -2.53
N ALA A 139 1.82 -15.15 -3.70
CA ALA A 139 1.98 -15.82 -4.98
C ALA A 139 2.74 -14.95 -5.97
N VAL A 140 3.44 -15.60 -6.88
CA VAL A 140 3.99 -14.92 -8.05
C VAL A 140 2.84 -14.60 -9.00
N VAL A 141 2.78 -13.35 -9.45
CA VAL A 141 1.71 -12.88 -10.34
C VAL A 141 2.26 -12.58 -11.73
N PRO A 142 1.40 -12.53 -12.75
CA PRO A 142 1.86 -12.20 -14.12
C PRO A 142 2.41 -10.78 -14.21
N THR A 143 3.34 -10.58 -15.16
CA THR A 143 3.88 -9.25 -15.46
C THR A 143 2.79 -8.28 -15.91
N SER A 144 2.97 -7.01 -15.61
CA SER A 144 2.14 -5.91 -16.13
C SER A 144 2.67 -5.38 -17.47
N VAL A 145 3.86 -5.75 -17.84
CA VAL A 145 4.52 -5.24 -19.07
C VAL A 145 4.32 -6.25 -20.20
N ARG A 146 3.96 -5.71 -21.37
CA ARG A 146 3.76 -6.50 -22.58
C ARG A 146 4.96 -6.44 -23.49
#